data_3170d081ea86337d8dc606795339adb9
#
_entry.id   3170d081ea86337d8dc606795339adb9
#
_cell.length_a   1.000
_cell.length_b   1.000
_cell.length_c   1.000
_cell.angle_alpha   90.00
_cell.angle_beta   90.00
_cell.angle_gamma   90.00
#
_symmetry.space_group_name_H-M   'P 1'
#
loop_
_entity.id
_entity.type
_entity.pdbx_description
1 polymer ?
#
loop_
_entity_poly.entity_id
_entity_poly.type
_entity_poly.pdbx_seq_one_letter_code
_entity_poly.pdbx_strand_id
1 'polypeptide(L)'
;MNAVAFCPGHITGFFKAETGQEKPELQGSLGAGFCIKEGVTTHVKVARSDKPRFKIKVTGYQTDNTQVSRFVIKEFFKLAKENFFVDVEHHLAIPVGYGLGSSGAVALSLAFALNTAMNTNLSRTQVGQIAHNAEIYCKTGLGTVLSSYYGGFEIRTKQGAPGIGSLKKIYNNSSAIVICFSPISTKKFIRDELPRINGLGGKMVNKLLKSRDYQDFLDMSLEFAKYVNVITPKMDAVIKDLQSNGFKCGIAMFGETVFTLVPKSKEDQVMQILKKYDGIVIQSKIDKSGARIAQC
;
A
#
# COMPACT_ATOMS: atom_id res chain seq x y z
N MET A 1 20.11 20.65 -0.35
CA MET A 1 19.10 20.41 -1.42
C MET A 1 17.84 19.84 -0.77
N ASN A 2 16.67 20.13 -1.32
CA ASN A 2 15.38 19.73 -0.72
C ASN A 2 14.52 19.07 -1.78
N ALA A 3 13.68 18.12 -1.38
CA ALA A 3 12.66 17.53 -2.24
C ALA A 3 11.46 17.06 -1.41
N VAL A 4 10.29 17.05 -2.03
CA VAL A 4 9.04 16.54 -1.47
C VAL A 4 8.45 15.53 -2.45
N ALA A 5 8.05 14.37 -1.94
CA ALA A 5 7.36 13.37 -2.74
C ALA A 5 6.16 12.80 -1.99
N PHE A 6 5.17 12.39 -2.74
CA PHE A 6 3.94 11.77 -2.25
C PHE A 6 3.80 10.36 -2.81
N CYS A 7 3.30 9.45 -1.99
CA CYS A 7 2.85 8.13 -2.41
C CYS A 7 1.48 7.82 -1.79
N PRO A 8 0.49 7.40 -2.59
CA PRO A 8 -0.84 7.04 -2.10
C PRO A 8 -0.79 5.79 -1.24
N GLY A 9 -1.72 5.67 -0.32
CA GLY A 9 -2.05 4.42 0.34
C GLY A 9 -2.62 3.41 -0.64
N HIS A 10 -2.47 2.12 -0.34
CA HIS A 10 -2.96 1.03 -1.18
C HIS A 10 -3.68 -0.04 -0.36
N ILE A 11 -4.83 -0.47 -0.83
CA ILE A 11 -5.66 -1.50 -0.21
C ILE A 11 -5.66 -2.73 -1.12
N THR A 12 -5.21 -3.88 -0.59
CA THR A 12 -5.27 -5.17 -1.29
C THR A 12 -6.48 -5.96 -0.79
N GLY A 13 -7.38 -6.35 -1.69
CA GLY A 13 -8.55 -7.17 -1.36
C GLY A 13 -8.26 -8.67 -1.34
N PHE A 14 -7.39 -9.14 -2.22
CA PHE A 14 -6.90 -10.52 -2.25
C PHE A 14 -5.57 -10.62 -3.00
N PHE A 15 -4.80 -11.68 -2.73
CA PHE A 15 -3.50 -11.86 -3.38
C PHE A 15 -3.04 -13.32 -3.37
N LYS A 16 -2.03 -13.60 -4.21
CA LYS A 16 -1.18 -14.80 -4.18
C LYS A 16 0.25 -14.34 -3.99
N ALA A 17 0.93 -14.89 -2.99
CA ALA A 17 2.33 -14.57 -2.70
C ALA A 17 3.28 -15.37 -3.60
N GLU A 18 4.29 -14.71 -4.16
CA GLU A 18 5.34 -15.30 -4.99
C GLU A 18 6.71 -14.88 -4.42
N THR A 19 7.21 -15.67 -3.46
CA THR A 19 8.40 -15.36 -2.65
C THR A 19 9.57 -16.32 -2.86
N GLY A 20 9.43 -17.31 -3.74
CA GLY A 20 10.44 -18.36 -3.97
C GLY A 20 11.61 -17.96 -4.87
N GLN A 21 11.73 -16.69 -5.27
CA GLN A 21 12.81 -16.20 -6.13
C GLN A 21 14.00 -15.75 -5.29
N GLU A 22 15.25 -16.00 -5.76
CA GLU A 22 16.45 -15.55 -5.07
C GLU A 22 16.59 -14.02 -5.04
N LYS A 23 16.32 -13.37 -6.18
CA LYS A 23 16.45 -11.93 -6.31
C LYS A 23 15.19 -11.22 -5.79
N PRO A 24 15.32 -10.26 -4.87
CA PRO A 24 14.17 -9.59 -4.27
C PRO A 24 13.28 -8.86 -5.32
N GLU A 25 13.86 -8.32 -6.38
CA GLU A 25 13.12 -7.65 -7.45
C GLU A 25 12.21 -8.60 -8.25
N LEU A 26 12.42 -9.91 -8.19
CA LEU A 26 11.58 -10.93 -8.83
C LEU A 26 10.47 -11.47 -7.91
N GLN A 27 10.58 -11.23 -6.60
CA GLN A 27 9.57 -11.60 -5.62
C GLN A 27 8.39 -10.62 -5.66
N GLY A 28 7.25 -11.02 -5.10
CA GLY A 28 6.10 -10.13 -5.04
C GLY A 28 4.79 -10.85 -4.83
N SER A 29 3.73 -10.31 -5.43
CA SER A 29 2.40 -10.94 -5.40
C SER A 29 1.61 -10.66 -6.66
N LEU A 30 0.77 -11.63 -7.04
CA LEU A 30 -0.40 -11.39 -7.87
C LEU A 30 -1.56 -10.98 -6.95
N GLY A 31 -2.58 -10.35 -7.47
CA GLY A 31 -3.74 -9.93 -6.65
C GLY A 31 -4.46 -8.76 -7.24
N ALA A 32 -5.34 -8.16 -6.46
CA ALA A 32 -6.05 -6.96 -6.86
C ALA A 32 -6.23 -6.00 -5.67
N GLY A 33 -6.32 -4.71 -6.00
CA GLY A 33 -6.49 -3.66 -5.04
C GLY A 33 -6.63 -2.29 -5.68
N PHE A 34 -6.59 -1.26 -4.85
CA PHE A 34 -6.71 0.12 -5.32
C PHE A 34 -5.95 1.09 -4.42
N CYS A 35 -5.49 2.19 -5.02
CA CYS A 35 -4.87 3.29 -4.31
C CYS A 35 -5.90 4.31 -3.86
N ILE A 36 -5.71 4.88 -2.67
CA ILE A 36 -6.52 5.97 -2.11
C ILE A 36 -5.71 7.26 -2.09
N LYS A 37 -6.40 8.42 -2.09
CA LYS A 37 -5.73 9.74 -2.13
C LYS A 37 -4.96 10.07 -0.86
N GLU A 38 -5.36 9.53 0.28
CA GLU A 38 -4.58 9.59 1.51
C GLU A 38 -3.36 8.67 1.37
N GLY A 39 -2.23 9.11 1.91
CA GLY A 39 -0.98 8.37 1.75
C GLY A 39 0.13 8.93 2.62
N VAL A 40 1.34 8.94 2.09
CA VAL A 40 2.53 9.44 2.78
C VAL A 40 3.17 10.55 1.96
N THR A 41 3.36 11.70 2.58
CA THR A 41 4.21 12.78 2.08
C THR A 41 5.55 12.74 2.79
N THR A 42 6.63 12.69 2.02
CA THR A 42 8.00 12.67 2.56
C THR A 42 8.75 13.92 2.14
N HIS A 43 9.21 14.67 3.13
CA HIS A 43 10.13 15.79 2.95
C HIS A 43 11.56 15.32 3.23
N VAL A 44 12.48 15.62 2.33
CA VAL A 44 13.90 15.30 2.45
C VAL A 44 14.72 16.58 2.32
N LYS A 45 15.61 16.81 3.29
CA LYS A 45 16.66 17.85 3.22
C LYS A 45 18.02 17.16 3.23
N VAL A 46 18.90 17.55 2.32
CA VAL A 46 20.23 16.96 2.16
C VAL A 46 21.30 18.05 2.23
N ALA A 47 22.29 17.82 3.06
CA ALA A 47 23.50 18.66 3.16
C ALA A 47 24.76 17.79 3.07
N ARG A 48 25.87 18.32 2.53
CA ARG A 48 27.17 17.65 2.57
C ARG A 48 27.62 17.46 4.01
N SER A 49 28.31 16.38 4.30
CA SER A 49 28.84 16.08 5.64
C SER A 49 30.10 15.21 5.53
N ASP A 50 30.91 15.15 6.61
CA ASP A 50 32.14 14.37 6.64
C ASP A 50 31.90 12.85 6.58
N LYS A 51 30.74 12.41 7.06
CA LYS A 51 30.33 11.00 7.07
C LYS A 51 28.84 10.86 6.82
N PRO A 52 28.38 9.71 6.25
CA PRO A 52 26.95 9.48 6.03
C PRO A 52 26.20 9.47 7.36
N ARG A 53 25.16 10.33 7.47
CA ARG A 53 24.30 10.44 8.64
C ARG A 53 22.87 10.70 8.21
N PHE A 54 21.92 10.30 9.02
CA PHE A 54 20.51 10.64 8.77
C PHE A 54 19.75 10.78 10.07
N LYS A 55 18.65 11.50 9.99
CA LYS A 55 17.61 11.59 11.01
C LYS A 55 16.26 11.36 10.33
N ILE A 56 15.35 10.72 11.03
CA ILE A 56 14.00 10.42 10.56
C ILE A 56 13.01 10.90 11.60
N LYS A 57 12.02 11.68 11.18
CA LYS A 57 10.87 12.10 11.96
C LYS A 57 9.60 11.60 11.28
N VAL A 58 8.64 11.15 12.06
CA VAL A 58 7.32 10.72 11.59
C VAL A 58 6.24 11.56 12.26
N THR A 59 5.31 12.07 11.47
CA THR A 59 4.16 12.89 11.91
C THR A 59 2.85 12.32 11.35
N GLY A 60 1.70 12.79 11.83
CA GLY A 60 0.41 12.21 11.51
C GLY A 60 0.20 10.90 12.28
N TYR A 61 -0.08 9.80 11.59
CA TYR A 61 -0.12 8.48 12.23
C TYR A 61 1.30 8.00 12.53
N GLN A 62 1.71 8.11 13.79
CA GLN A 62 3.08 7.88 14.24
C GLN A 62 3.44 6.39 14.29
N THR A 63 4.73 6.10 14.10
CA THR A 63 5.34 4.78 14.29
C THR A 63 6.81 4.93 14.63
N ASP A 64 7.31 4.10 15.54
CA ASP A 64 8.74 4.02 15.85
C ASP A 64 9.49 3.08 14.88
N ASN A 65 8.75 2.32 14.08
CA ASN A 65 9.34 1.39 13.12
C ASN A 65 9.77 2.11 11.83
N THR A 66 11.04 2.45 11.74
CA THR A 66 11.65 3.12 10.57
C THR A 66 12.55 2.22 9.73
N GLN A 67 12.44 0.88 9.87
CA GLN A 67 13.34 -0.09 9.20
C GLN A 67 13.37 0.07 7.67
N VAL A 68 12.20 0.30 7.05
CA VAL A 68 12.07 0.51 5.60
C VAL A 68 12.78 1.79 5.17
N SER A 69 12.57 2.90 5.89
CA SER A 69 13.26 4.17 5.61
C SER A 69 14.77 4.04 5.76
N ARG A 70 15.24 3.35 6.81
CA ARG A 70 16.67 3.09 7.02
C ARG A 70 17.28 2.28 5.88
N PHE A 71 16.57 1.28 5.38
CA PHE A 71 17.02 0.49 4.24
C PHE A 71 17.15 1.40 2.99
N VAL A 72 16.10 2.13 2.63
CA VAL A 72 16.11 3.01 1.46
C VAL A 72 17.25 4.04 1.54
N ILE A 73 17.43 4.72 2.68
CA ILE A 73 18.52 5.70 2.88
C ILE A 73 19.88 5.05 2.66
N LYS A 74 20.10 3.85 3.23
CA LYS A 74 21.39 3.14 3.06
C LYS A 74 21.66 2.77 1.61
N GLU A 75 20.66 2.37 0.82
CA GLU A 75 20.83 2.11 -0.61
C GLU A 75 21.23 3.39 -1.36
N PHE A 76 20.61 4.54 -1.06
CA PHE A 76 21.00 5.81 -1.67
C PHE A 76 22.40 6.27 -1.24
N PHE A 77 22.84 6.01 -0.01
CA PHE A 77 24.22 6.28 0.40
C PHE A 77 25.25 5.45 -0.36
N LYS A 78 24.93 4.20 -0.74
CA LYS A 78 25.84 3.38 -1.58
C LYS A 78 26.00 3.93 -2.99
N LEU A 79 24.98 4.63 -3.49
CA LEU A 79 24.97 5.22 -4.83
C LEU A 79 25.57 6.62 -4.86
N ALA A 80 25.67 7.27 -3.72
CA ALA A 80 26.17 8.62 -3.60
C ALA A 80 27.71 8.67 -3.78
N LYS A 81 28.20 9.67 -4.52
CA LYS A 81 29.64 9.93 -4.70
C LYS A 81 30.26 10.72 -3.53
N GLU A 82 29.42 11.32 -2.69
CA GLU A 82 29.80 12.19 -1.57
C GLU A 82 29.04 11.75 -0.33
N ASN A 83 29.52 12.17 0.84
CA ASN A 83 28.85 11.93 2.10
C ASN A 83 27.80 13.01 2.37
N PHE A 84 26.62 12.57 2.82
CA PHE A 84 25.50 13.45 3.12
C PHE A 84 24.98 13.25 4.53
N PHE A 85 24.50 14.34 5.12
CA PHE A 85 23.51 14.32 6.16
C PHE A 85 22.11 14.43 5.54
N VAL A 86 21.27 13.45 5.80
CA VAL A 86 19.89 13.35 5.28
C VAL A 86 18.91 13.55 6.42
N ASP A 87 18.12 14.61 6.37
CA ASP A 87 17.00 14.89 7.31
C ASP A 87 15.69 14.52 6.59
N VAL A 88 14.97 13.56 7.15
CA VAL A 88 13.73 13.02 6.60
C VAL A 88 12.57 13.32 7.55
N GLU A 89 11.48 13.86 7.02
CA GLU A 89 10.22 13.97 7.71
C GLU A 89 9.12 13.28 6.88
N HIS A 90 8.53 12.21 7.43
CA HIS A 90 7.36 11.57 6.88
C HIS A 90 6.10 12.12 7.53
N HIS A 91 5.12 12.52 6.73
CA HIS A 91 3.76 12.78 7.19
C HIS A 91 2.83 11.67 6.69
N LEU A 92 2.31 10.88 7.62
CA LEU A 92 1.43 9.75 7.32
C LEU A 92 -0.04 10.17 7.52
N ALA A 93 -0.79 10.25 6.42
CA ALA A 93 -2.24 10.47 6.44
C ALA A 93 -3.05 9.17 6.53
N ILE A 94 -2.38 8.02 6.65
CA ILE A 94 -2.98 6.69 6.77
C ILE A 94 -2.38 5.94 7.98
N PRO A 95 -3.19 5.18 8.74
CA PRO A 95 -2.73 4.45 9.91
C PRO A 95 -1.80 3.29 9.55
N VAL A 96 -0.79 3.05 10.40
CA VAL A 96 0.26 2.05 10.18
C VAL A 96 -0.20 0.67 10.66
N GLY A 97 -0.09 -0.35 9.80
CA GLY A 97 -0.46 -1.73 10.13
C GLY A 97 -1.94 -2.07 9.93
N TYR A 98 -2.71 -1.16 9.35
CA TYR A 98 -4.15 -1.35 9.11
C TYR A 98 -4.50 -1.83 7.68
N GLY A 99 -3.53 -2.34 6.95
CA GLY A 99 -3.76 -2.86 5.58
C GLY A 99 -3.84 -1.77 4.50
N LEU A 100 -3.41 -0.54 4.80
CA LEU A 100 -3.46 0.60 3.87
C LEU A 100 -2.12 0.85 3.14
N GLY A 101 -1.18 -0.09 3.21
CA GLY A 101 0.07 -0.03 2.44
C GLY A 101 1.05 1.06 2.88
N SER A 102 1.02 1.47 4.15
CA SER A 102 1.82 2.58 4.68
C SER A 102 3.33 2.38 4.50
N SER A 103 3.85 1.16 4.68
CA SER A 103 5.29 0.87 4.52
C SER A 103 5.77 1.04 3.08
N GLY A 104 5.01 0.54 2.08
CA GLY A 104 5.30 0.75 0.67
C GLY A 104 5.20 2.21 0.25
N ALA A 105 4.23 2.95 0.83
CA ALA A 105 4.08 4.37 0.59
C ALA A 105 5.26 5.18 1.16
N VAL A 106 5.75 4.83 2.36
CA VAL A 106 6.98 5.39 2.95
C VAL A 106 8.18 5.09 2.06
N ALA A 107 8.35 3.83 1.62
CA ALA A 107 9.49 3.42 0.78
C ALA A 107 9.54 4.23 -0.53
N LEU A 108 8.41 4.31 -1.24
CA LEU A 108 8.33 5.00 -2.53
C LEU A 108 8.49 6.51 -2.40
N SER A 109 7.75 7.16 -1.50
CA SER A 109 7.86 8.62 -1.33
C SER A 109 9.29 9.02 -0.91
N LEU A 110 9.94 8.25 -0.03
CA LEU A 110 11.31 8.49 0.38
C LEU A 110 12.29 8.30 -0.79
N ALA A 111 12.18 7.20 -1.53
CA ALA A 111 13.08 6.92 -2.65
C ALA A 111 12.97 8.00 -3.74
N PHE A 112 11.76 8.45 -4.07
CA PHE A 112 11.54 9.57 -5.01
C PHE A 112 12.16 10.87 -4.51
N ALA A 113 11.93 11.22 -3.23
CA ALA A 113 12.48 12.45 -2.65
C ALA A 113 14.01 12.42 -2.58
N LEU A 114 14.62 11.28 -2.19
CA LEU A 114 16.09 11.11 -2.16
C LEU A 114 16.72 11.21 -3.55
N ASN A 115 16.13 10.56 -4.56
CA ASN A 115 16.63 10.65 -5.93
C ASN A 115 16.73 12.10 -6.40
N THR A 116 15.71 12.92 -6.11
CA THR A 116 15.68 14.33 -6.45
C THR A 116 16.66 15.13 -5.58
N ALA A 117 16.61 14.97 -4.25
CA ALA A 117 17.41 15.79 -3.33
C ALA A 117 18.91 15.50 -3.40
N MET A 118 19.31 14.25 -3.69
CA MET A 118 20.72 13.85 -3.83
C MET A 118 21.22 13.93 -5.29
N ASN A 119 20.34 14.24 -6.24
CA ASN A 119 20.64 14.29 -7.68
C ASN A 119 21.32 13.00 -8.19
N THR A 120 20.78 11.84 -7.79
CA THR A 120 21.38 10.54 -8.16
C THR A 120 21.08 10.13 -9.60
N ASN A 121 20.17 10.85 -10.28
CA ASN A 121 19.78 10.63 -11.68
C ASN A 121 19.30 9.21 -12.01
N LEU A 122 18.75 8.51 -11.03
CA LEU A 122 18.13 7.21 -11.27
C LEU A 122 16.83 7.38 -12.06
N SER A 123 16.57 6.45 -12.97
CA SER A 123 15.29 6.37 -13.65
C SER A 123 14.15 6.10 -12.65
N ARG A 124 12.94 6.50 -13.00
CA ARG A 124 11.75 6.22 -12.18
C ARG A 124 11.64 4.73 -11.81
N THR A 125 11.96 3.82 -12.74
CA THR A 125 11.96 2.37 -12.52
C THR A 125 12.98 1.94 -11.47
N GLN A 126 14.22 2.41 -11.56
CA GLN A 126 15.26 2.09 -10.57
C GLN A 126 14.88 2.57 -9.16
N VAL A 127 14.32 3.77 -9.05
CA VAL A 127 13.80 4.30 -7.77
C VAL A 127 12.71 3.37 -7.20
N GLY A 128 11.77 2.92 -8.04
CA GLY A 128 10.73 1.98 -7.64
C GLY A 128 11.28 0.61 -7.23
N GLN A 129 12.35 0.14 -7.86
CA GLN A 129 13.04 -1.11 -7.51
C GLN A 129 13.70 -1.04 -6.13
N ILE A 130 14.35 0.08 -5.80
CA ILE A 130 14.92 0.29 -4.45
C ILE A 130 13.82 0.22 -3.38
N ALA A 131 12.68 0.89 -3.61
CA ALA A 131 11.55 0.86 -2.69
C ALA A 131 10.95 -0.55 -2.55
N HIS A 132 10.84 -1.29 -3.65
CA HIS A 132 10.37 -2.67 -3.64
C HIS A 132 11.30 -3.59 -2.86
N ASN A 133 12.60 -3.51 -3.09
CA ASN A 133 13.60 -4.32 -2.39
C ASN A 133 13.60 -4.03 -0.89
N ALA A 134 13.32 -2.79 -0.48
CA ALA A 134 13.15 -2.45 0.94
C ALA A 134 11.97 -3.20 1.58
N GLU A 135 10.82 -3.27 0.91
CA GLU A 135 9.65 -4.01 1.39
C GLU A 135 9.92 -5.52 1.50
N ILE A 136 10.55 -6.11 0.47
CA ILE A 136 10.91 -7.53 0.47
C ILE A 136 11.91 -7.86 1.60
N TYR A 137 12.97 -7.07 1.71
CA TYR A 137 14.00 -7.26 2.74
C TYR A 137 13.44 -7.12 4.16
N CYS A 138 12.64 -6.09 4.40
CA CYS A 138 12.01 -5.82 5.69
C CYS A 138 10.82 -6.76 5.98
N LYS A 139 10.34 -7.52 4.99
CA LYS A 139 9.15 -8.39 5.07
C LYS A 139 7.88 -7.64 5.47
N THR A 140 7.71 -6.43 4.90
CA THR A 140 6.59 -5.53 5.20
C THR A 140 5.54 -5.48 4.11
N GLY A 141 5.86 -5.91 2.88
CA GLY A 141 4.94 -5.98 1.75
C GLY A 141 5.47 -6.81 0.60
N LEU A 142 4.58 -7.24 -0.29
CA LEU A 142 4.91 -8.02 -1.49
C LEU A 142 4.47 -7.35 -2.80
N GLY A 143 3.34 -6.65 -2.80
CA GLY A 143 2.75 -6.09 -4.02
C GLY A 143 2.44 -4.60 -3.96
N THR A 144 2.46 -4.00 -2.78
CA THR A 144 2.07 -2.61 -2.52
C THR A 144 2.89 -1.62 -3.34
N VAL A 145 4.21 -1.81 -3.38
CA VAL A 145 5.09 -0.90 -4.14
C VAL A 145 4.75 -0.87 -5.62
N LEU A 146 4.53 -2.04 -6.26
CA LEU A 146 4.14 -2.09 -7.67
C LEU A 146 2.81 -1.34 -7.91
N SER A 147 1.83 -1.56 -7.04
CA SER A 147 0.51 -0.93 -7.13
C SER A 147 0.58 0.58 -6.92
N SER A 148 1.20 1.03 -5.81
CA SER A 148 1.31 2.46 -5.48
C SER A 148 2.23 3.23 -6.42
N TYR A 149 3.17 2.56 -7.09
CA TYR A 149 4.00 3.16 -8.13
C TYR A 149 3.18 3.61 -9.34
N TYR A 150 2.21 2.78 -9.77
CA TYR A 150 1.37 3.08 -10.92
C TYR A 150 0.06 3.78 -10.55
N GLY A 151 -0.44 3.60 -9.33
CA GLY A 151 -1.74 4.12 -8.88
C GLY A 151 -2.93 3.44 -9.55
N GLY A 152 -4.12 3.85 -9.18
CA GLY A 152 -5.39 3.39 -9.73
C GLY A 152 -5.97 2.18 -8.99
N PHE A 153 -6.97 1.59 -9.61
CA PHE A 153 -7.50 0.29 -9.27
C PHE A 153 -6.85 -0.74 -10.21
N GLU A 154 -6.20 -1.76 -9.65
CA GLU A 154 -5.37 -2.66 -10.45
C GLU A 154 -5.59 -4.14 -10.15
N ILE A 155 -5.23 -4.95 -11.16
CA ILE A 155 -5.03 -6.39 -11.05
C ILE A 155 -3.56 -6.67 -11.37
N ARG A 156 -2.78 -7.12 -10.38
CA ARG A 156 -1.39 -7.54 -10.56
C ARG A 156 -1.36 -8.91 -11.21
N THR A 157 -0.86 -8.98 -12.43
CA THR A 157 -0.87 -10.17 -13.29
C THR A 157 0.46 -10.91 -13.32
N LYS A 158 1.55 -10.23 -12.93
CA LYS A 158 2.89 -10.78 -12.77
C LYS A 158 3.54 -10.12 -11.56
N GLN A 159 4.16 -10.92 -10.70
CA GLN A 159 4.92 -10.44 -9.55
C GLN A 159 6.19 -9.71 -9.97
N GLY A 160 6.78 -8.95 -9.06
CA GLY A 160 8.06 -8.28 -9.20
C GLY A 160 7.99 -6.77 -8.99
N ALA A 161 9.18 -6.18 -8.95
CA ALA A 161 9.36 -4.74 -8.83
C ALA A 161 8.84 -3.98 -10.06
N PRO A 162 8.67 -2.64 -9.99
CA PRO A 162 8.43 -1.80 -11.15
C PRO A 162 9.43 -2.09 -12.29
N GLY A 163 8.93 -2.23 -13.52
CA GLY A 163 9.69 -2.64 -14.69
C GLY A 163 9.83 -4.16 -14.90
N ILE A 164 9.50 -4.98 -13.90
CA ILE A 164 9.52 -6.45 -13.94
C ILE A 164 8.11 -7.01 -13.78
N GLY A 165 7.42 -6.61 -12.72
CA GLY A 165 6.03 -6.95 -12.47
C GLY A 165 5.09 -6.25 -13.45
N SER A 166 3.89 -6.81 -13.61
CA SER A 166 2.87 -6.28 -14.51
C SER A 166 1.52 -6.20 -13.84
N LEU A 167 0.74 -5.19 -14.24
CA LEU A 167 -0.63 -5.03 -13.78
C LEU A 167 -1.55 -4.56 -14.91
N LYS A 168 -2.84 -4.78 -14.74
CA LYS A 168 -3.90 -4.20 -15.57
C LYS A 168 -4.76 -3.29 -14.71
N LYS A 169 -5.15 -2.13 -15.24
CA LYS A 169 -6.02 -1.19 -14.52
C LYS A 169 -7.50 -1.49 -14.82
N ILE A 170 -8.32 -1.30 -13.80
CA ILE A 170 -9.78 -1.24 -13.90
C ILE A 170 -10.17 0.24 -13.80
N TYR A 171 -11.01 0.71 -14.71
CA TYR A 171 -11.55 2.06 -14.60
C TYR A 171 -12.59 2.10 -13.48
N ASN A 172 -12.39 3.00 -12.52
CA ASN A 172 -13.32 3.19 -11.43
C ASN A 172 -13.29 4.64 -10.94
N ASN A 173 -14.47 5.23 -10.72
CA ASN A 173 -14.67 6.58 -10.18
C ASN A 173 -15.40 6.56 -8.84
N SER A 174 -15.58 5.38 -8.24
CA SER A 174 -16.21 5.25 -6.93
C SER A 174 -15.40 5.95 -5.85
N SER A 175 -16.09 6.37 -4.82
CA SER A 175 -15.47 6.74 -3.56
C SER A 175 -15.18 5.49 -2.75
N ALA A 176 -14.02 5.48 -2.11
CA ALA A 176 -13.63 4.44 -1.17
C ALA A 176 -13.96 4.91 0.25
N ILE A 177 -14.71 4.12 0.98
CA ILE A 177 -14.98 4.35 2.41
C ILE A 177 -14.42 3.16 3.18
N VAL A 178 -13.55 3.44 4.15
CA VAL A 178 -12.77 2.44 4.87
C VAL A 178 -12.98 2.65 6.36
N ILE A 179 -13.18 1.57 7.11
CA ILE A 179 -13.17 1.61 8.58
C ILE A 179 -12.09 0.65 9.11
N CYS A 180 -11.24 1.15 9.99
CA CYS A 180 -10.08 0.46 10.54
C CYS A 180 -10.21 0.33 12.06
N PHE A 181 -10.02 -0.89 12.61
CA PHE A 181 -10.14 -1.16 14.06
C PHE A 181 -8.80 -1.42 14.73
N SER A 182 -7.98 -2.32 14.19
CA SER A 182 -6.72 -2.74 14.80
C SER A 182 -5.65 -3.07 13.76
N PRO A 183 -4.37 -2.85 14.08
CA PRO A 183 -3.28 -3.23 13.21
C PRO A 183 -3.04 -4.75 13.23
N ILE A 184 -2.61 -5.32 12.09
CA ILE A 184 -2.19 -6.72 11.96
C ILE A 184 -0.76 -6.77 11.45
N SER A 185 0.06 -7.66 12.02
CA SER A 185 1.43 -7.88 11.56
C SER A 185 1.44 -8.63 10.22
N THR A 186 1.81 -7.95 9.13
CA THR A 186 1.98 -8.53 7.79
C THR A 186 2.88 -9.77 7.81
N LYS A 187 4.02 -9.69 8.51
CA LYS A 187 4.99 -10.79 8.62
C LYS A 187 4.39 -12.05 9.26
N LYS A 188 3.63 -11.88 10.35
CA LYS A 188 2.97 -12.99 11.03
C LYS A 188 1.88 -13.60 10.16
N PHE A 189 1.04 -12.74 9.56
CA PHE A 189 -0.06 -13.17 8.72
C PHE A 189 0.39 -13.99 7.51
N ILE A 190 1.38 -13.50 6.75
CA ILE A 190 1.90 -14.22 5.58
C ILE A 190 2.49 -15.57 6.01
N ARG A 191 3.27 -15.61 7.10
CA ARG A 191 3.90 -16.85 7.58
C ARG A 191 2.85 -17.92 7.92
N ASP A 192 1.80 -17.51 8.61
CA ASP A 192 0.82 -18.44 9.19
C ASP A 192 -0.24 -18.90 8.15
N GLU A 193 -0.59 -18.03 7.17
CA GLU A 193 -1.68 -18.28 6.23
C GLU A 193 -1.23 -18.50 4.76
N LEU A 194 0.07 -18.57 4.50
CA LEU A 194 0.61 -18.67 3.12
C LEU A 194 0.00 -19.80 2.27
N PRO A 195 -0.23 -21.02 2.77
CA PRO A 195 -0.84 -22.08 1.95
C PRO A 195 -2.28 -21.75 1.54
N ARG A 196 -3.07 -21.16 2.43
CA ARG A 196 -4.45 -20.72 2.14
C ARG A 196 -4.46 -19.56 1.16
N ILE A 197 -3.62 -18.54 1.38
CA ILE A 197 -3.46 -17.40 0.49
C ILE A 197 -3.19 -17.89 -0.94
N ASN A 198 -2.25 -18.80 -1.13
CA ASN A 198 -1.86 -19.29 -2.45
C ASN A 198 -2.88 -20.26 -3.07
N GLY A 199 -3.69 -20.92 -2.27
CA GLY A 199 -4.74 -21.84 -2.75
C GLY A 199 -5.86 -21.16 -3.55
N LEU A 200 -6.22 -19.93 -3.19
CA LEU A 200 -7.34 -19.21 -3.79
C LEU A 200 -6.95 -17.96 -4.58
N GLY A 201 -5.94 -17.22 -4.13
CA GLY A 201 -5.61 -15.89 -4.68
C GLY A 201 -5.35 -15.87 -6.18
N GLY A 202 -4.65 -16.87 -6.72
CA GLY A 202 -4.38 -16.95 -8.16
C GLY A 202 -5.63 -17.22 -9.01
N LYS A 203 -6.60 -18.00 -8.50
CA LYS A 203 -7.88 -18.25 -9.17
C LYS A 203 -8.72 -16.98 -9.25
N MET A 204 -8.71 -16.18 -8.19
CA MET A 204 -9.43 -14.90 -8.11
C MET A 204 -8.86 -13.87 -9.08
N VAL A 205 -7.52 -13.79 -9.23
CA VAL A 205 -6.90 -12.94 -10.26
C VAL A 205 -7.45 -13.28 -11.66
N ASN A 206 -7.47 -14.56 -12.03
CA ASN A 206 -7.97 -14.99 -13.35
C ASN A 206 -9.46 -14.69 -13.54
N LYS A 207 -10.27 -14.81 -12.48
CA LYS A 207 -11.71 -14.50 -12.53
C LYS A 207 -11.93 -13.01 -12.72
N LEU A 208 -11.24 -12.15 -11.93
CA LEU A 208 -11.37 -10.70 -12.03
C LEU A 208 -10.82 -10.12 -13.34
N LEU A 209 -9.81 -10.76 -13.94
CA LEU A 209 -9.31 -10.38 -15.27
C LEU A 209 -10.36 -10.52 -16.37
N LYS A 210 -11.33 -11.45 -16.21
CA LYS A 210 -12.43 -11.67 -17.17
C LYS A 210 -13.54 -10.64 -16.98
N SER A 211 -14.01 -10.43 -15.75
CA SER A 211 -15.11 -9.51 -15.46
C SER A 211 -14.69 -8.04 -15.48
N ARG A 212 -13.52 -7.71 -14.92
CA ARG A 212 -13.02 -6.34 -14.72
C ARG A 212 -14.03 -5.42 -14.01
N ASP A 213 -14.86 -6.02 -13.17
CA ASP A 213 -15.91 -5.31 -12.42
C ASP A 213 -15.46 -5.12 -10.97
N TYR A 214 -15.62 -3.90 -10.45
CA TYR A 214 -15.27 -3.59 -9.06
C TYR A 214 -16.25 -4.19 -8.05
N GLN A 215 -17.49 -4.46 -8.45
CA GLN A 215 -18.46 -5.16 -7.60
C GLN A 215 -18.07 -6.62 -7.39
N ASP A 216 -17.58 -7.28 -8.45
CA ASP A 216 -17.01 -8.62 -8.37
C ASP A 216 -15.75 -8.65 -7.50
N PHE A 217 -14.92 -7.60 -7.58
CA PHE A 217 -13.75 -7.46 -6.69
C PHE A 217 -14.15 -7.39 -5.22
N LEU A 218 -15.22 -6.66 -4.86
CA LEU A 218 -15.71 -6.59 -3.48
C LEU A 218 -16.15 -7.96 -2.98
N ASP A 219 -16.95 -8.69 -3.78
CA ASP A 219 -17.39 -10.05 -3.45
C ASP A 219 -16.20 -11.00 -3.29
N MET A 220 -15.24 -10.96 -4.21
CA MET A 220 -14.03 -11.79 -4.16
C MET A 220 -13.15 -11.44 -2.95
N SER A 221 -13.03 -10.16 -2.60
CA SER A 221 -12.29 -9.73 -1.41
C SER A 221 -12.91 -10.31 -0.14
N LEU A 222 -14.24 -10.26 -0.02
CA LEU A 222 -14.93 -10.83 1.13
C LEU A 222 -14.84 -12.37 1.16
N GLU A 223 -14.99 -13.02 0.00
CA GLU A 223 -14.82 -14.48 -0.14
C GLU A 223 -13.41 -14.90 0.28
N PHE A 224 -12.39 -14.18 -0.19
CA PHE A 224 -11.00 -14.44 0.17
C PHE A 224 -10.76 -14.29 1.67
N ALA A 225 -11.27 -13.22 2.28
CA ALA A 225 -11.13 -12.97 3.71
C ALA A 225 -11.79 -14.07 4.57
N LYS A 226 -12.95 -14.58 4.15
CA LYS A 226 -13.61 -15.74 4.78
C LYS A 226 -12.75 -17.00 4.65
N TYR A 227 -12.21 -17.26 3.46
CA TYR A 227 -11.40 -18.45 3.18
C TYR A 227 -10.11 -18.47 4.00
N VAL A 228 -9.42 -17.32 4.13
CA VAL A 228 -8.21 -17.22 4.96
C VAL A 228 -8.50 -16.94 6.44
N ASN A 229 -9.77 -16.92 6.82
CA ASN A 229 -10.25 -16.83 8.22
C ASN A 229 -9.72 -15.60 8.99
N VAL A 230 -9.81 -14.40 8.38
CA VAL A 230 -9.29 -13.16 9.00
C VAL A 230 -10.39 -12.22 9.50
N ILE A 231 -11.65 -12.58 9.34
CA ILE A 231 -12.78 -11.74 9.73
C ILE A 231 -12.98 -11.83 11.25
N THR A 232 -12.82 -10.70 11.91
CA THR A 232 -13.08 -10.58 13.36
C THR A 232 -14.55 -10.27 13.65
N PRO A 233 -15.02 -10.41 14.91
CA PRO A 233 -16.40 -10.03 15.28
C PRO A 233 -16.74 -8.57 14.95
N LYS A 234 -15.80 -7.64 15.11
CA LYS A 234 -16.00 -6.22 14.76
C LYS A 234 -16.19 -6.04 13.25
N MET A 235 -15.36 -6.70 12.44
CA MET A 235 -15.50 -6.67 10.99
C MET A 235 -16.82 -7.31 10.53
N ASP A 236 -17.20 -8.44 11.11
CA ASP A 236 -18.44 -9.14 10.77
C ASP A 236 -19.69 -8.29 11.05
N ALA A 237 -19.70 -7.54 12.16
CA ALA A 237 -20.78 -6.61 12.47
C ALA A 237 -20.93 -5.51 11.39
N VAL A 238 -19.83 -4.91 10.97
CA VAL A 238 -19.82 -3.89 9.88
C VAL A 238 -20.27 -4.51 8.56
N ILE A 239 -19.77 -5.71 8.21
CA ILE A 239 -20.13 -6.42 6.98
C ILE A 239 -21.64 -6.64 6.93
N LYS A 240 -22.23 -7.18 8.01
CA LYS A 240 -23.67 -7.44 8.11
C LYS A 240 -24.50 -6.17 7.93
N ASP A 241 -24.08 -5.08 8.56
CA ASP A 241 -24.80 -3.81 8.45
C ASP A 241 -24.70 -3.19 7.06
N LEU A 242 -23.53 -3.23 6.44
CA LEU A 242 -23.39 -2.76 5.06
C LEU A 242 -24.25 -3.60 4.10
N GLN A 243 -24.20 -4.93 4.22
CA GLN A 243 -24.96 -5.85 3.36
C GLN A 243 -26.48 -5.74 3.56
N SER A 244 -26.97 -5.57 4.79
CA SER A 244 -28.40 -5.38 5.07
C SER A 244 -28.95 -4.06 4.50
N ASN A 245 -28.07 -3.08 4.24
CA ASN A 245 -28.40 -1.82 3.57
C ASN A 245 -28.06 -1.83 2.06
N GLY A 246 -27.79 -3.00 1.47
CA GLY A 246 -27.54 -3.17 0.04
C GLY A 246 -26.16 -2.76 -0.45
N PHE A 247 -25.16 -2.60 0.46
CA PHE A 247 -23.78 -2.28 0.10
C PHE A 247 -22.90 -3.53 0.11
N LYS A 248 -22.17 -3.75 -0.98
CA LYS A 248 -21.08 -4.71 -1.01
C LYS A 248 -19.86 -4.14 -0.31
N CYS A 249 -19.06 -5.00 0.29
CA CYS A 249 -17.83 -4.61 0.97
C CYS A 249 -16.73 -5.66 0.80
N GLY A 250 -15.49 -5.24 0.99
CA GLY A 250 -14.31 -6.09 1.00
C GLY A 250 -13.50 -5.89 2.28
N ILE A 251 -12.48 -6.72 2.44
CA ILE A 251 -11.57 -6.71 3.58
C ILE A 251 -10.17 -6.36 3.10
N ALA A 252 -9.56 -5.36 3.72
CA ALA A 252 -8.17 -5.04 3.47
C ALA A 252 -7.26 -6.10 4.09
N MET A 253 -6.41 -6.71 3.27
CA MET A 253 -5.42 -7.65 3.80
C MET A 253 -4.41 -6.91 4.68
N PHE A 254 -3.95 -7.58 5.74
CA PHE A 254 -2.98 -7.04 6.71
C PHE A 254 -3.50 -5.93 7.64
N GLY A 255 -4.80 -5.89 7.88
CA GLY A 255 -5.44 -4.98 8.83
C GLY A 255 -6.82 -5.46 9.26
N GLU A 256 -7.26 -5.14 10.48
CA GLU A 256 -8.65 -5.31 10.89
C GLU A 256 -9.47 -4.16 10.26
N THR A 257 -9.71 -4.27 8.95
CA THR A 257 -10.18 -3.15 8.12
C THR A 257 -11.19 -3.61 7.07
N VAL A 258 -12.36 -2.99 7.08
CA VAL A 258 -13.44 -3.18 6.09
C VAL A 258 -13.46 -2.00 5.15
N PHE A 259 -13.67 -2.23 3.87
CA PHE A 259 -13.84 -1.17 2.88
C PHE A 259 -15.05 -1.40 1.97
N THR A 260 -15.60 -0.34 1.43
CA THR A 260 -16.58 -0.37 0.35
C THR A 260 -16.23 0.64 -0.73
N LEU A 261 -16.68 0.37 -1.95
CA LEU A 261 -16.57 1.27 -3.11
C LEU A 261 -17.96 1.64 -3.56
N VAL A 262 -18.32 2.92 -3.47
CA VAL A 262 -19.68 3.39 -3.78
C VAL A 262 -19.66 4.64 -4.66
N PRO A 263 -20.71 4.88 -5.47
CA PRO A 263 -20.85 6.15 -6.16
C PRO A 263 -21.00 7.29 -5.14
N LYS A 264 -20.57 8.50 -5.53
CA LYS A 264 -20.61 9.71 -4.66
C LYS A 264 -21.97 9.94 -3.99
N SER A 265 -23.07 9.64 -4.68
CA SER A 265 -24.44 9.80 -4.18
C SER A 265 -24.79 8.85 -3.00
N LYS A 266 -23.97 7.85 -2.72
CA LYS A 266 -24.15 6.86 -1.64
C LYS A 266 -23.20 7.03 -0.46
N GLU A 267 -22.27 7.99 -0.53
CA GLU A 267 -21.28 8.21 0.53
C GLU A 267 -21.93 8.46 1.88
N ASP A 268 -22.91 9.37 1.96
CA ASP A 268 -23.54 9.75 3.22
C ASP A 268 -24.29 8.58 3.86
N GLN A 269 -24.91 7.70 3.06
CA GLN A 269 -25.59 6.51 3.58
C GLN A 269 -24.60 5.55 4.24
N VAL A 270 -23.46 5.30 3.60
CA VAL A 270 -22.41 4.45 4.17
C VAL A 270 -21.82 5.11 5.43
N MET A 271 -21.54 6.41 5.39
CA MET A 271 -21.01 7.13 6.56
C MET A 271 -21.96 7.09 7.76
N GLN A 272 -23.29 7.16 7.55
CA GLN A 272 -24.26 7.00 8.63
C GLN A 272 -24.24 5.59 9.25
N ILE A 273 -24.07 4.54 8.43
CA ILE A 273 -23.94 3.16 8.92
C ILE A 273 -22.68 3.03 9.79
N LEU A 274 -21.56 3.63 9.37
CA LEU A 274 -20.28 3.46 10.05
C LEU A 274 -20.15 4.31 11.34
N LYS A 275 -20.92 5.37 11.51
CA LYS A 275 -20.86 6.26 12.70
C LYS A 275 -21.04 5.55 14.05
N LYS A 276 -21.72 4.41 14.08
CA LYS A 276 -21.96 3.65 15.31
C LYS A 276 -20.80 2.77 15.76
N TYR A 277 -19.75 2.66 14.93
CA TYR A 277 -18.60 1.83 15.21
C TYR A 277 -17.42 2.69 15.69
N ASP A 278 -16.74 2.22 16.74
CA ASP A 278 -15.52 2.84 17.26
C ASP A 278 -14.32 2.37 16.41
N GLY A 279 -14.08 3.05 15.29
CA GLY A 279 -13.01 2.79 14.34
C GLY A 279 -12.56 4.06 13.62
N ILE A 280 -11.38 4.02 13.04
CA ILE A 280 -10.87 5.11 12.19
C ILE A 280 -11.57 5.01 10.84
N VAL A 281 -12.41 6.00 10.50
CA VAL A 281 -13.09 6.06 9.20
C VAL A 281 -12.36 6.98 8.26
N ILE A 282 -12.04 6.48 7.06
CA ILE A 282 -11.40 7.25 5.97
C ILE A 282 -12.36 7.25 4.78
N GLN A 283 -12.75 8.44 4.35
CA GLN A 283 -13.50 8.68 3.11
C GLN A 283 -12.54 9.23 2.07
N SER A 284 -12.37 8.53 0.97
CA SER A 284 -11.36 8.83 -0.04
C SER A 284 -11.87 8.65 -1.47
N LYS A 285 -11.02 8.99 -2.42
CA LYS A 285 -11.17 8.67 -3.85
C LYS A 285 -10.00 7.81 -4.31
N ILE A 286 -10.19 7.11 -5.43
CA ILE A 286 -9.10 6.37 -6.08
C ILE A 286 -8.01 7.36 -6.55
N ASP A 287 -6.77 7.20 -6.06
CA ASP A 287 -5.60 7.91 -6.60
C ASP A 287 -5.14 7.23 -7.89
N LYS A 288 -5.28 7.91 -9.02
CA LYS A 288 -4.98 7.37 -10.35
C LYS A 288 -3.52 7.54 -10.78
N SER A 289 -2.78 8.37 -10.07
CA SER A 289 -1.44 8.85 -10.49
C SER A 289 -0.28 8.06 -9.86
N GLY A 290 -0.50 7.46 -8.69
CA GLY A 290 0.56 6.76 -7.96
C GLY A 290 1.61 7.70 -7.34
N ALA A 291 2.76 7.12 -6.99
CA ALA A 291 3.86 7.84 -6.38
C ALA A 291 4.45 8.91 -7.30
N ARG A 292 4.74 10.09 -6.76
CA ARG A 292 5.17 11.27 -7.54
C ARG A 292 5.95 12.28 -6.69
N ILE A 293 6.79 13.06 -7.35
CA ILE A 293 7.34 14.29 -6.76
C ILE A 293 6.16 15.25 -6.55
N ALA A 294 6.04 15.79 -5.34
CA ALA A 294 5.10 16.86 -5.05
C ALA A 294 5.73 18.19 -5.46
N GLN A 295 4.94 19.06 -6.09
CA GLN A 295 5.35 20.44 -6.33
C GLN A 295 5.44 21.15 -4.98
N CYS A 296 6.56 21.84 -4.72
CA CYS A 296 6.72 22.72 -3.57
C CYS A 296 5.86 23.97 -3.72
#